data_4e5afb02574de560dec061c85c7dca3a
#
_entry.id   4e5afb02574de560dec061c85c7dca3a
#
_cell.length_a   1.000
_cell.length_b   1.000
_cell.length_c   1.000
_cell.angle_alpha   90.00
_cell.angle_beta   90.00
_cell.angle_gamma   90.00
#
_symmetry.space_group_name_H-M   'P 1'
#
loop_
_entity.id
_entity.type
_entity.pdbx_description
1 polymer ?
#
loop_
_entity_poly.entity_id
_entity_poly.type
_entity_poly.pdbx_seq_one_letter_code
_entity_poly.pdbx_strand_id
1 'polypeptide(L)'
;MTAVSPPHPALTPEALAAIYAHARREHPNECCGIVYGPKGQPIAARAVACVNIQNELHAEDPVKHTRDATTAYNLGAGDLFKLGKSLRGEEPAKIVYHSHVDVERADGAYFSETDQAAAQMDGEPSYPVEYVVVDLRRDGVRGAAQFAWDPGARRYVEIGRYPG
;
A
#
# COMPACT_ATOMS: atom_id res chain seq x y z
N MET A 1 -20.03 -4.04 3.13
CA MET A 1 -18.83 -3.37 2.61
C MET A 1 -19.11 -1.89 2.43
N THR A 2 -18.23 -1.05 2.96
CA THR A 2 -18.29 0.39 2.76
C THR A 2 -17.41 0.78 1.59
N ALA A 3 -17.91 1.62 0.68
CA ALA A 3 -17.11 2.21 -0.37
C ALA A 3 -16.25 3.35 0.21
N VAL A 4 -15.12 3.63 -0.43
CA VAL A 4 -14.29 4.79 -0.09
C VAL A 4 -14.99 6.06 -0.59
N SER A 5 -15.14 7.04 0.30
CA SER A 5 -15.88 8.28 0.02
C SER A 5 -14.98 9.51 0.18
N PRO A 6 -15.24 10.61 -0.57
CA PRO A 6 -14.55 11.87 -0.31
C PRO A 6 -14.73 12.33 1.14
N PRO A 7 -13.71 13.02 1.75
CA PRO A 7 -12.53 13.60 1.08
C PRO A 7 -11.36 12.62 0.86
N HIS A 8 -11.53 11.34 1.13
CA HIS A 8 -10.47 10.34 0.94
C HIS A 8 -10.23 10.08 -0.56
N PRO A 9 -8.97 9.94 -1.00
CA PRO A 9 -8.70 9.62 -2.39
C PRO A 9 -9.21 8.21 -2.71
N ALA A 10 -10.09 8.11 -3.70
CA ALA A 10 -10.58 6.83 -4.19
C ALA A 10 -9.76 6.38 -5.41
N LEU A 11 -9.44 5.09 -5.48
CA LEU A 11 -8.82 4.49 -6.65
C LEU A 11 -9.78 4.54 -7.84
N THR A 12 -9.29 4.98 -9.00
CA THR A 12 -10.06 4.80 -10.23
C THR A 12 -10.13 3.32 -10.59
N PRO A 13 -11.13 2.89 -11.39
CA PRO A 13 -11.21 1.50 -11.85
C PRO A 13 -9.92 1.05 -12.56
N GLU A 14 -9.30 1.94 -13.33
CA GLU A 14 -8.06 1.65 -14.06
C GLU A 14 -6.88 1.45 -13.11
N ALA A 15 -6.77 2.31 -12.08
CA ALA A 15 -5.72 2.18 -11.06
C ALA A 15 -5.90 0.87 -10.27
N LEU A 16 -7.13 0.55 -9.87
CA LEU A 16 -7.43 -0.70 -9.16
C LEU A 16 -7.07 -1.93 -9.99
N ALA A 17 -7.43 -1.93 -11.27
CA ALA A 17 -7.09 -3.02 -12.19
C ALA A 17 -5.56 -3.19 -12.32
N ALA A 18 -4.82 -2.09 -12.42
CA ALA A 18 -3.36 -2.11 -12.48
C ALA A 18 -2.74 -2.67 -11.20
N ILE A 19 -3.26 -2.29 -10.04
CA ILE A 19 -2.82 -2.81 -8.74
C ILE A 19 -3.04 -4.32 -8.66
N TYR A 20 -4.23 -4.80 -9.03
CA TYR A 20 -4.55 -6.22 -8.99
C TYR A 20 -3.69 -7.04 -9.96
N ALA A 21 -3.45 -6.52 -11.16
CA ALA A 21 -2.55 -7.16 -12.12
C ALA A 21 -1.12 -7.25 -11.58
N HIS A 22 -0.64 -6.19 -10.94
CA HIS A 22 0.68 -6.17 -10.30
C HIS A 22 0.78 -7.20 -9.18
N ALA A 23 -0.24 -7.27 -8.32
CA ALA A 23 -0.29 -8.25 -7.23
C ALA A 23 -0.20 -9.68 -7.74
N ARG A 24 -0.97 -10.02 -8.78
CA ARG A 24 -0.94 -11.36 -9.40
C ARG A 24 0.42 -11.68 -10.01
N ARG A 25 1.04 -10.70 -10.67
CA ARG A 25 2.33 -10.89 -11.36
C ARG A 25 3.46 -11.18 -10.37
N GLU A 26 3.43 -10.57 -9.20
CA GLU A 26 4.49 -10.71 -8.20
C GLU A 26 4.33 -11.94 -7.29
N HIS A 27 3.17 -12.63 -7.33
CA HIS A 27 2.97 -13.85 -6.52
C HIS A 27 4.16 -14.83 -6.70
N PRO A 28 4.76 -15.39 -5.64
CA PRO A 28 4.33 -15.43 -4.25
C PRO A 28 4.83 -14.26 -3.37
N ASN A 29 5.47 -13.26 -3.96
CA ASN A 29 5.98 -12.10 -3.22
C ASN A 29 4.90 -11.04 -3.05
N GLU A 30 4.99 -10.28 -1.98
CA GLU A 30 4.19 -9.05 -1.83
C GLU A 30 4.60 -8.05 -2.90
N CYS A 31 3.64 -7.46 -3.58
CA CYS A 31 3.89 -6.32 -4.45
C CYS A 31 3.81 -5.02 -3.65
N CYS A 32 4.38 -3.96 -4.17
CA CYS A 32 4.20 -2.62 -3.62
C CYS A 32 4.25 -1.56 -4.71
N GLY A 33 3.64 -0.42 -4.44
CA GLY A 33 3.61 0.67 -5.39
C GLY A 33 3.00 1.93 -4.81
N ILE A 34 2.91 2.94 -5.66
CA ILE A 34 2.42 4.27 -5.30
C ILE A 34 1.35 4.67 -6.31
N VAL A 35 0.27 5.28 -5.83
CA VAL A 35 -0.78 5.82 -6.70
C VAL A 35 -0.80 7.33 -6.56
N TYR A 36 -0.64 8.01 -7.68
CA TYR A 36 -0.64 9.46 -7.81
C TYR A 36 -1.99 9.94 -8.32
N GLY A 37 -2.33 11.19 -8.02
CA GLY A 37 -3.54 11.78 -8.52
C GLY A 37 -3.51 13.30 -8.47
N PRO A 38 -4.49 13.98 -9.10
CA PRO A 38 -4.48 15.43 -9.21
C PRO A 38 -4.56 16.12 -7.85
N LYS A 39 -3.74 17.13 -7.68
CA LYS A 39 -3.68 17.94 -6.46
C LYS A 39 -5.06 18.50 -6.11
N GLY A 40 -5.41 18.36 -4.83
CA GLY A 40 -6.67 18.91 -4.31
C GLY A 40 -7.93 18.15 -4.70
N GLN A 41 -7.81 17.03 -5.41
CA GLN A 41 -8.95 16.20 -5.80
C GLN A 41 -8.87 14.83 -5.10
N PRO A 42 -10.01 14.24 -4.69
CA PRO A 42 -10.03 12.96 -3.99
C PRO A 42 -9.94 11.78 -4.98
N ILE A 43 -8.94 11.80 -5.84
CA ILE A 43 -8.76 10.82 -6.92
C ILE A 43 -7.34 10.28 -6.89
N ALA A 44 -7.22 8.94 -6.90
CA ALA A 44 -5.96 8.23 -7.04
C ALA A 44 -6.01 7.46 -8.36
N ALA A 45 -5.37 8.00 -9.40
CA ALA A 45 -5.61 7.58 -10.78
C ALA A 45 -4.43 6.88 -11.45
N ARG A 46 -3.18 7.21 -11.08
CA ARG A 46 -2.00 6.67 -11.76
C ARG A 46 -1.22 5.76 -10.82
N ALA A 47 -1.44 4.47 -10.95
CA ALA A 47 -0.71 3.46 -10.20
C ALA A 47 0.68 3.23 -10.82
N VAL A 48 1.71 3.33 -10.00
CA VAL A 48 3.10 3.08 -10.39
C VAL A 48 3.60 1.87 -9.62
N ALA A 49 3.87 0.78 -10.32
CA ALA A 49 4.45 -0.42 -9.73
C ALA A 49 5.88 -0.13 -9.30
N CYS A 50 6.21 -0.48 -8.07
CA CYS A 50 7.55 -0.35 -7.52
C CYS A 50 8.18 -1.72 -7.32
N VAL A 51 9.50 -1.76 -7.25
CA VAL A 51 10.22 -2.98 -6.90
C VAL A 51 10.16 -3.15 -5.38
N ASN A 52 9.76 -4.34 -4.92
CA ASN A 52 9.88 -4.71 -3.52
C ASN A 52 11.32 -5.13 -3.25
N ILE A 53 12.08 -4.33 -2.50
CA ILE A 53 13.50 -4.59 -2.21
C ILE A 53 13.71 -5.48 -0.98
N GLN A 54 12.65 -6.06 -0.43
CA GLN A 54 12.73 -6.83 0.82
C GLN A 54 13.68 -8.03 0.73
N ASN A 55 13.70 -8.74 -0.39
CA ASN A 55 14.63 -9.87 -0.57
C ASN A 55 16.09 -9.42 -0.53
N GLU A 56 16.39 -8.27 -1.09
CA GLU A 56 17.74 -7.69 -1.06
C GLU A 56 18.13 -7.33 0.38
N LEU A 57 17.23 -6.66 1.10
CA LEU A 57 17.46 -6.30 2.51
C LEU A 57 17.64 -7.53 3.39
N HIS A 58 16.81 -8.55 3.19
CA HIS A 58 16.91 -9.82 3.92
C HIS A 58 18.24 -10.53 3.66
N ALA A 59 18.71 -10.52 2.41
CA ALA A 59 19.99 -11.13 2.04
C ALA A 59 21.19 -10.38 2.61
N GLU A 60 21.13 -9.05 2.65
CA GLU A 60 22.21 -8.20 3.18
C GLU A 60 22.34 -8.29 4.69
N ASP A 61 21.21 -8.28 5.40
CA ASP A 61 21.19 -8.31 6.87
C ASP A 61 19.96 -9.09 7.36
N PRO A 62 20.04 -10.44 7.40
CA PRO A 62 18.92 -11.28 7.82
C PRO A 62 18.59 -11.18 9.31
N VAL A 63 19.46 -10.58 10.12
CA VAL A 63 19.19 -10.34 11.54
C VAL A 63 18.30 -9.12 11.71
N LYS A 64 18.57 -8.04 10.98
CA LYS A 64 17.77 -6.82 10.99
C LYS A 64 16.47 -7.00 10.19
N HIS A 65 16.57 -7.60 8.99
CA HIS A 65 15.46 -7.87 8.10
C HIS A 65 15.15 -9.36 8.09
N THR A 66 14.37 -9.80 9.08
CA THR A 66 14.12 -11.22 9.33
C THR A 66 13.16 -11.86 8.33
N ARG A 67 12.36 -11.06 7.61
CA ARG A 67 11.38 -11.54 6.63
C ARG A 67 11.87 -11.31 5.20
N ASP A 68 11.49 -12.21 4.31
CA ASP A 68 11.67 -12.04 2.87
C ASP A 68 10.43 -11.38 2.23
N ALA A 69 10.43 -11.25 0.90
CA ALA A 69 9.35 -10.58 0.16
C ALA A 69 8.02 -11.34 0.17
N THR A 70 7.97 -12.60 0.62
CA THR A 70 6.70 -13.34 0.71
C THR A 70 5.81 -12.86 1.86
N THR A 71 6.39 -12.20 2.86
CA THR A 71 5.68 -11.72 4.07
C THR A 71 6.00 -10.29 4.46
N ALA A 72 6.73 -9.55 3.63
CA ALA A 72 7.08 -8.16 3.90
C ALA A 72 7.39 -7.40 2.60
N TYR A 73 7.36 -6.09 2.68
CA TYR A 73 7.76 -5.24 1.57
C TYR A 73 8.53 -4.01 2.06
N ASN A 74 9.38 -3.48 1.18
CA ASN A 74 9.99 -2.18 1.32
C ASN A 74 10.13 -1.52 -0.05
N LEU A 75 9.79 -0.24 -0.11
CA LEU A 75 10.04 0.60 -1.28
C LEU A 75 11.52 0.96 -1.35
N GLY A 76 12.06 1.04 -2.55
CA GLY A 76 13.43 1.50 -2.77
C GLY A 76 13.58 3.00 -2.53
N ALA A 77 14.82 3.43 -2.27
CA ALA A 77 15.12 4.84 -1.99
C ALA A 77 14.70 5.77 -3.14
N GLY A 78 14.84 5.34 -4.39
CA GLY A 78 14.43 6.13 -5.55
C GLY A 78 12.93 6.35 -5.62
N ASP A 79 12.13 5.34 -5.29
CA ASP A 79 10.67 5.44 -5.26
C ASP A 79 10.21 6.36 -4.12
N LEU A 80 10.83 6.25 -2.94
CA LEU A 80 10.54 7.13 -1.81
C LEU A 80 10.92 8.58 -2.10
N PHE A 81 12.01 8.80 -2.81
CA PHE A 81 12.42 10.15 -3.26
C PHE A 81 11.38 10.75 -4.20
N LYS A 82 10.91 9.97 -5.18
CA LYS A 82 9.87 10.41 -6.12
C LYS A 82 8.56 10.71 -5.40
N LEU A 83 8.18 9.88 -4.44
CA LEU A 83 7.01 10.11 -3.60
C LEU A 83 7.11 11.47 -2.89
N GLY A 84 8.20 11.70 -2.17
CA GLY A 84 8.43 12.94 -1.43
C GLY A 84 8.43 14.17 -2.33
N LYS A 85 9.10 14.08 -3.49
CA LYS A 85 9.13 15.17 -4.47
C LYS A 85 7.73 15.49 -5.01
N SER A 86 6.90 14.46 -5.23
CA SER A 86 5.55 14.62 -5.79
C SER A 86 4.62 15.43 -4.91
N LEU A 87 4.84 15.44 -3.59
CA LEU A 87 3.96 16.11 -2.63
C LEU A 87 3.87 17.62 -2.83
N ARG A 88 4.83 18.20 -3.55
CA ARG A 88 4.86 19.64 -3.88
C ARG A 88 4.44 19.93 -5.31
N GLY A 89 4.04 18.91 -6.06
CA GLY A 89 3.68 19.03 -7.47
C GLY A 89 2.17 18.97 -7.71
N GLU A 90 1.81 18.95 -8.99
CA GLU A 90 0.43 18.93 -9.44
C GLU A 90 -0.20 17.52 -9.41
N GLU A 91 0.63 16.49 -9.25
CA GLU A 91 0.19 15.10 -9.18
C GLU A 91 0.85 14.40 -7.99
N PRO A 92 0.48 14.78 -6.75
CA PRO A 92 1.09 14.20 -5.56
C PRO A 92 0.70 12.73 -5.36
N ALA A 93 1.55 12.00 -4.65
CA ALA A 93 1.23 10.67 -4.16
C ALA A 93 0.02 10.74 -3.22
N LYS A 94 -0.93 9.84 -3.44
CA LYS A 94 -2.19 9.75 -2.67
C LYS A 94 -2.24 8.49 -1.83
N ILE A 95 -1.76 7.36 -2.39
CA ILE A 95 -1.89 6.03 -1.80
C ILE A 95 -0.58 5.28 -2.01
N VAL A 96 -0.14 4.56 -0.99
CA VAL A 96 0.87 3.52 -1.09
C VAL A 96 0.13 2.18 -0.96
N TYR A 97 0.37 1.25 -1.87
CA TYR A 97 -0.28 -0.06 -1.83
C TYR A 97 0.73 -1.19 -1.68
N HIS A 98 0.28 -2.28 -1.09
CA HIS A 98 0.98 -3.56 -1.10
C HIS A 98 -0.03 -4.70 -1.06
N SER A 99 0.45 -5.92 -1.28
CA SER A 99 -0.37 -7.11 -1.19
C SER A 99 0.04 -7.96 0.01
N HIS A 100 -0.94 -8.58 0.66
CA HIS A 100 -0.72 -9.74 1.51
C HIS A 100 -1.00 -10.99 0.70
N VAL A 101 -0.15 -12.01 0.82
CA VAL A 101 -0.17 -13.18 -0.05
C VAL A 101 -0.47 -14.44 0.75
N ASP A 102 -1.54 -15.13 0.39
CA ASP A 102 -1.91 -16.44 0.96
C ASP A 102 -1.87 -16.48 2.50
N VAL A 103 -2.29 -15.41 3.17
CA VAL A 103 -2.30 -15.34 4.64
C VAL A 103 -3.34 -16.27 5.25
N GLU A 104 -3.04 -16.79 6.44
CA GLU A 104 -3.92 -17.71 7.16
C GLU A 104 -5.03 -16.99 7.94
N ARG A 105 -5.67 -15.99 7.29
CA ARG A 105 -6.80 -15.23 7.84
C ARG A 105 -7.93 -15.27 6.83
N ALA A 106 -9.17 -15.25 7.32
CA ALA A 106 -10.33 -15.14 6.44
C ALA A 106 -10.29 -13.85 5.62
N ASP A 107 -9.87 -12.76 6.25
CA ASP A 107 -9.67 -11.45 5.60
C ASP A 107 -8.18 -11.13 5.56
N GLY A 108 -7.60 -11.11 4.37
CA GLY A 108 -6.19 -10.77 4.14
C GLY A 108 -5.94 -9.28 3.88
N ALA A 109 -7.01 -8.50 3.70
CA ALA A 109 -6.90 -7.05 3.45
C ALA A 109 -6.95 -6.28 4.77
N TYR A 110 -5.93 -6.43 5.60
CA TYR A 110 -5.80 -5.76 6.89
C TYR A 110 -4.49 -4.97 6.96
N PHE A 111 -4.42 -3.96 7.80
CA PHE A 111 -3.19 -3.22 8.07
C PHE A 111 -2.54 -3.80 9.32
N SER A 112 -1.43 -4.52 9.15
CA SER A 112 -0.77 -5.25 10.23
C SER A 112 -0.06 -4.29 11.21
N GLU A 113 0.33 -4.79 12.38
CA GLU A 113 1.12 -4.00 13.32
C GLU A 113 2.50 -3.63 12.72
N THR A 114 3.05 -4.49 11.87
CA THR A 114 4.27 -4.18 11.11
C THR A 114 4.01 -3.04 10.12
N ASP A 115 2.88 -3.06 9.42
CA ASP A 115 2.48 -1.99 8.51
C ASP A 115 2.28 -0.67 9.27
N GLN A 116 1.61 -0.72 10.42
CA GLN A 116 1.42 0.44 11.29
C GLN A 116 2.75 1.07 11.69
N ALA A 117 3.70 0.25 12.14
CA ALA A 117 5.02 0.73 12.56
C ALA A 117 5.81 1.33 11.40
N ALA A 118 5.75 0.71 10.22
CA ALA A 118 6.46 1.19 9.03
C ALA A 118 5.90 2.50 8.49
N ALA A 119 4.61 2.75 8.67
CA ALA A 119 3.94 3.95 8.14
C ALA A 119 4.09 5.18 9.03
N GLN A 120 4.69 5.05 10.19
CA GLN A 120 4.78 6.09 11.22
C GLN A 120 6.23 6.40 11.58
N MET A 121 6.44 7.64 12.00
CA MET A 121 7.68 8.08 12.62
C MET A 121 7.31 8.98 13.78
N ASP A 122 7.80 8.65 14.98
CA ASP A 122 7.50 9.40 16.23
C ASP A 122 6.00 9.57 16.49
N GLY A 123 5.19 8.58 16.12
CA GLY A 123 3.75 8.57 16.37
C GLY A 123 2.93 9.44 15.41
N GLU A 124 3.53 9.85 14.30
CA GLU A 124 2.87 10.59 13.23
C GLU A 124 3.10 9.88 11.89
N PRO A 125 2.22 10.09 10.88
CA PRO A 125 2.45 9.50 9.56
C PRO A 125 3.78 9.96 8.97
N SER A 126 4.54 9.02 8.40
CA SER A 126 5.79 9.34 7.71
C SER A 126 5.55 10.17 6.44
N TYR A 127 4.39 9.97 5.79
CA TYR A 127 3.96 10.70 4.59
C TYR A 127 2.47 11.00 4.68
N PRO A 128 1.99 12.09 4.04
CA PRO A 128 0.55 12.42 3.99
C PRO A 128 -0.17 11.59 2.93
N VAL A 129 -0.13 10.27 3.06
CA VAL A 129 -0.74 9.32 2.14
C VAL A 129 -1.65 8.35 2.90
N GLU A 130 -2.55 7.71 2.17
CA GLU A 130 -3.32 6.58 2.65
C GLU A 130 -2.72 5.28 2.15
N TYR A 131 -3.21 4.15 2.64
CA TYR A 131 -2.67 2.83 2.30
C TYR A 131 -3.76 1.93 1.78
N VAL A 132 -3.41 1.12 0.79
CA VAL A 132 -4.29 0.06 0.28
C VAL A 132 -3.56 -1.28 0.42
N VAL A 133 -4.25 -2.26 0.99
CA VAL A 133 -3.75 -3.63 1.14
C VAL A 133 -4.63 -4.56 0.31
N VAL A 134 -4.00 -5.31 -0.60
CA VAL A 134 -4.67 -6.27 -1.47
C VAL A 134 -4.62 -7.66 -0.82
N ASP A 135 -5.77 -8.33 -0.77
CA ASP A 135 -5.84 -9.72 -0.35
C ASP A 135 -5.65 -10.62 -1.57
N LEU A 136 -4.40 -11.07 -1.77
CA LEU A 136 -4.03 -11.94 -2.87
C LEU A 136 -3.95 -13.39 -2.39
N ARG A 137 -4.66 -14.25 -3.07
CA ARG A 137 -4.62 -15.70 -2.86
C ARG A 137 -4.08 -16.39 -4.11
N ARG A 138 -3.65 -17.63 -3.96
CA ARG A 138 -3.17 -18.45 -5.10
C ARG A 138 -4.16 -18.49 -6.26
N ASP A 139 -5.45 -18.48 -5.96
CA ASP A 139 -6.53 -18.55 -6.95
C ASP A 139 -7.03 -17.17 -7.43
N GLY A 140 -6.47 -16.08 -6.92
CA GLY A 140 -6.80 -14.74 -7.38
C GLY A 140 -6.92 -13.70 -6.27
N VAL A 141 -7.31 -12.49 -6.66
CA VAL A 141 -7.53 -11.38 -5.74
C VAL A 141 -8.91 -11.48 -5.12
N ARG A 142 -9.00 -11.42 -3.79
CA ARG A 142 -10.28 -11.40 -3.06
C ARG A 142 -10.82 -9.99 -2.85
N GLY A 143 -9.99 -8.98 -3.02
CA GLY A 143 -10.35 -7.59 -2.84
C GLY A 143 -9.22 -6.80 -2.18
N ALA A 144 -9.53 -5.58 -1.77
CA ALA A 144 -8.59 -4.71 -1.09
C ALA A 144 -9.31 -3.83 -0.07
N ALA A 145 -8.57 -3.34 0.91
CA ALA A 145 -9.06 -2.37 1.88
C ALA A 145 -8.18 -1.13 1.88
N GLN A 146 -8.78 0.02 2.14
CA GLN A 146 -8.08 1.29 2.24
C GLN A 146 -8.07 1.79 3.68
N PHE A 147 -6.93 2.35 4.09
CA PHE A 147 -6.66 2.77 5.46
C PHE A 147 -6.20 4.23 5.47
N ALA A 148 -6.76 5.02 6.37
CA ALA A 148 -6.42 6.42 6.57
C ALA A 148 -5.96 6.66 8.01
N TRP A 149 -5.11 7.67 8.18
CA TRP A 149 -4.66 8.05 9.51
C TRP A 149 -5.82 8.60 10.35
N ASP A 150 -5.99 8.05 11.54
CA ASP A 150 -6.92 8.56 12.56
C ASP A 150 -6.12 9.25 13.66
N PRO A 151 -6.17 10.59 13.74
CA PRO A 151 -5.43 11.33 14.77
C PRO A 151 -5.85 10.99 16.19
N GLY A 152 -7.13 10.65 16.39
CA GLY A 152 -7.65 10.27 17.72
C GLY A 152 -7.11 8.94 18.19
N ALA A 153 -7.09 7.95 17.30
CA ALA A 153 -6.56 6.61 17.57
C ALA A 153 -5.03 6.54 17.41
N ARG A 154 -4.42 7.53 16.76
CA ARG A 154 -2.99 7.58 16.41
C ARG A 154 -2.53 6.31 15.68
N ARG A 155 -3.33 5.93 14.69
CA ARG A 155 -3.06 4.76 13.84
C ARG A 155 -3.86 4.86 12.54
N TYR A 156 -3.48 4.05 11.56
CA TYR A 156 -4.26 3.88 10.33
C TYR A 156 -5.45 2.98 10.58
N VAL A 157 -6.62 3.41 10.13
CA VAL A 157 -7.88 2.66 10.30
C VAL A 157 -8.54 2.43 8.94
N GLU A 158 -9.27 1.33 8.82
CA GLU A 158 -9.99 1.01 7.58
C GLU A 158 -11.10 2.04 7.33
N ILE A 159 -11.14 2.56 6.09
CA ILE A 159 -12.15 3.54 5.66
C ILE A 159 -13.03 3.05 4.51
N GLY A 160 -12.70 1.95 3.90
CA GLY A 160 -13.50 1.39 2.81
C GLY A 160 -12.82 0.22 2.13
N ARG A 161 -13.56 -0.41 1.19
CA ARG A 161 -13.10 -1.61 0.49
C ARG A 161 -13.38 -1.55 -1.00
N TYR A 162 -12.61 -2.34 -1.73
CA TYR A 162 -12.75 -2.57 -3.15
C TYR A 162 -13.00 -4.06 -3.40
N PRO A 163 -13.91 -4.42 -4.33
CA PRO A 163 -14.16 -5.82 -4.67
C PRO A 163 -12.98 -6.43 -5.44
N GLY A 164 -12.88 -7.75 -5.36
CA GLY A 164 -11.89 -8.52 -6.13
C GLY A 164 -12.28 -8.76 -7.58
#